data_ba5acfc7cffacdc280fd56aa5d98139f
#
_entry.id   ba5acfc7cffacdc280fd56aa5d98139f
#
_cell.length_a   1.000
_cell.length_b   1.000
_cell.length_c   1.000
_cell.angle_alpha   90.00
_cell.angle_beta   90.00
_cell.angle_gamma   90.00
#
_symmetry.space_group_name_H-M   'P 1'
#
loop_
_entity.id
_entity.type
_entity.pdbx_description
1 polymer ?
#
loop_
_entity_poly.entity_id
_entity_poly.type
_entity_poly.pdbx_seq_one_letter_code
_entity_poly.pdbx_strand_id
1 'polypeptide(L)'
;MKTIPSFTIDHIRLLRGIYVSRKDLIGGEIVTTFDIRMKEPNREPAFGQGALHTIEHLAATFLRNHPIWADKIVYWGPMGCLTGNYLLMKGDLESKDIVELMKETFRFIAEYKGEIPGAAPKDCGNYLLQDLPMAKWESAKYLHEVLENITEENLVYPN
;
A
#
# COMPACT_ATOMS: atom_id res chain seq x y z
N MET A 1 18.87 8.78 21.45
CA MET A 1 18.28 7.73 20.58
C MET A 1 18.50 8.16 19.15
N LYS A 2 18.89 7.27 18.24
CA LYS A 2 19.07 7.64 16.82
C LYS A 2 17.72 7.73 16.12
N THR A 3 17.55 8.70 15.23
CA THR A 3 16.37 8.84 14.39
C THR A 3 16.29 7.66 13.42
N ILE A 4 15.11 7.08 13.23
CA ILE A 4 14.87 5.99 12.29
C ILE A 4 14.57 6.54 10.89
N PRO A 5 14.83 5.79 9.81
CA PRO A 5 14.62 6.26 8.43
C PRO A 5 13.24 6.83 8.15
N SER A 6 12.18 6.22 8.70
CA SER A 6 10.80 6.68 8.51
C SER A 6 10.52 8.10 9.02
N PHE A 7 11.35 8.61 9.93
CA PHE A 7 11.21 9.96 10.50
C PHE A 7 12.10 11.00 9.81
N THR A 8 12.86 10.61 8.79
CA THR A 8 13.71 11.52 8.02
C THR A 8 13.04 12.02 6.73
N ILE A 9 11.88 11.47 6.38
CA ILE A 9 11.13 11.85 5.19
C ILE A 9 10.39 13.17 5.46
N ASP A 10 10.45 14.11 4.53
CA ASP A 10 9.68 15.36 4.61
C ASP A 10 8.19 15.12 4.32
N HIS A 11 7.43 14.85 5.37
CA HIS A 11 5.99 14.60 5.28
C HIS A 11 5.16 15.85 4.92
N ILE A 12 5.75 17.06 4.97
CA ILE A 12 5.07 18.28 4.57
C ILE A 12 4.99 18.38 3.04
N ARG A 13 6.03 17.93 2.35
CA ARG A 13 6.12 17.95 0.88
C ARG A 13 5.77 16.63 0.21
N LEU A 14 5.60 15.56 0.98
CA LEU A 14 5.34 14.22 0.45
C LEU A 14 3.99 14.18 -0.29
N LEU A 15 4.03 13.79 -1.56
CA LEU A 15 2.85 13.57 -2.40
C LEU A 15 2.33 12.14 -2.26
N ARG A 16 1.13 11.90 -2.76
CA ARG A 16 0.64 10.53 -2.98
C ARG A 16 1.50 9.85 -4.05
N GLY A 17 1.80 8.57 -3.89
CA GLY A 17 2.66 7.87 -4.85
C GLY A 17 3.12 6.50 -4.37
N ILE A 18 4.20 6.03 -4.99
CA ILE A 18 4.89 4.78 -4.67
C ILE A 18 6.36 5.13 -4.43
N TYR A 19 6.87 4.86 -3.24
CA TYR A 19 8.24 5.22 -2.89
C TYR A 19 9.00 4.00 -2.35
N VAL A 20 10.27 3.89 -2.71
CA VAL A 20 11.18 2.97 -2.01
C VAL A 20 11.49 3.58 -0.64
N SER A 21 10.96 2.98 0.42
CA SER A 21 11.22 3.42 1.79
C SER A 21 12.61 3.00 2.25
N ARG A 22 12.94 1.73 2.03
CA ARG A 22 14.28 1.19 2.33
C ARG A 22 14.48 -0.15 1.65
N LYS A 23 15.76 -0.56 1.61
CA LYS A 23 16.18 -1.89 1.17
C LYS A 23 16.98 -2.54 2.29
N ASP A 24 16.63 -3.77 2.66
CA ASP A 24 17.30 -4.52 3.70
C ASP A 24 17.95 -5.78 3.12
N LEU A 25 19.20 -6.04 3.47
CA LEU A 25 19.88 -7.29 3.13
C LEU A 25 19.63 -8.29 4.26
N ILE A 26 18.93 -9.37 3.94
CA ILE A 26 18.52 -10.39 4.90
C ILE A 26 18.94 -11.77 4.36
N GLY A 27 19.92 -12.42 5.00
CA GLY A 27 20.38 -13.73 4.56
C GLY A 27 20.87 -13.82 3.12
N GLY A 28 21.47 -12.76 2.60
CA GLY A 28 21.94 -12.68 1.21
C GLY A 28 20.85 -12.25 0.19
N GLU A 29 19.62 -12.09 0.61
CA GLU A 29 18.52 -11.61 -0.21
C GLU A 29 18.17 -10.17 0.13
N ILE A 30 17.81 -9.38 -0.87
CA ILE A 30 17.32 -8.02 -0.67
C ILE A 30 15.81 -8.05 -0.50
N VAL A 31 15.32 -7.34 0.53
CA VAL A 31 13.89 -7.05 0.71
C VAL A 31 13.69 -5.55 0.53
N THR A 32 12.90 -5.18 -0.45
CA THR A 32 12.51 -3.79 -0.69
C THR A 32 11.19 -3.48 0.00
N THR A 33 11.19 -2.44 0.84
CA THR A 33 9.96 -1.91 1.47
C THR A 33 9.49 -0.71 0.67
N PHE A 34 8.26 -0.81 0.15
CA PHE A 34 7.59 0.27 -0.55
C PHE A 34 6.60 0.99 0.36
N ASP A 35 6.61 2.30 0.29
CA ASP A 35 5.61 3.19 0.85
C ASP A 35 4.56 3.45 -0.23
N ILE A 36 3.38 2.86 -0.06
CA ILE A 36 2.23 3.06 -0.94
C ILE A 36 1.39 4.18 -0.35
N ARG A 37 1.75 5.42 -0.71
CA ARG A 37 1.18 6.62 -0.12
C ARG A 37 -0.08 7.03 -0.84
N MET A 38 -1.22 6.85 -0.19
CA MET A 38 -2.55 7.07 -0.79
C MET A 38 -3.15 8.43 -0.40
N LYS A 39 -2.67 9.03 0.69
CA LYS A 39 -3.11 10.33 1.19
C LYS A 39 -1.92 11.27 1.32
N GLU A 40 -2.12 12.56 1.03
CA GLU A 40 -1.12 13.57 1.33
C GLU A 40 -1.04 13.80 2.85
N PRO A 41 0.09 13.48 3.49
CA PRO A 41 0.19 13.58 4.95
C PRO A 41 -0.09 14.99 5.44
N ASN A 42 -0.92 15.11 6.48
CA ASN A 42 -1.26 16.37 7.15
C ASN A 42 -1.96 17.43 6.29
N ARG A 43 -2.29 17.13 5.03
CA ARG A 43 -2.96 18.08 4.10
C ARG A 43 -4.34 17.62 3.66
N GLU A 44 -4.71 16.39 3.93
CA GLU A 44 -6.04 15.85 3.68
C GLU A 44 -6.45 14.89 4.82
N PRO A 45 -7.74 14.58 4.96
CA PRO A 45 -8.19 13.60 5.94
C PRO A 45 -7.56 12.23 5.72
N ALA A 46 -7.09 11.61 6.80
CA ALA A 46 -6.61 10.24 6.80
C ALA A 46 -7.74 9.24 6.54
N PHE A 47 -7.39 7.97 6.32
CA PHE A 47 -8.37 6.90 6.13
C PHE A 47 -9.24 6.69 7.37
N GLY A 48 -10.51 6.34 7.17
CA GLY A 48 -11.27 5.59 8.14
C GLY A 48 -10.65 4.20 8.34
N GLN A 49 -10.58 3.72 9.58
CA GLN A 49 -9.93 2.43 9.89
C GLN A 49 -10.60 1.25 9.18
N GLY A 50 -11.92 1.26 9.04
CA GLY A 50 -12.66 0.21 8.33
C GLY A 50 -12.27 0.11 6.86
N ALA A 51 -12.15 1.24 6.17
CA ALA A 51 -11.73 1.28 4.77
C ALA A 51 -10.30 0.75 4.59
N LEU A 52 -9.38 1.20 5.43
CA LEU A 52 -7.98 0.77 5.36
C LEU A 52 -7.81 -0.72 5.68
N HIS A 53 -8.57 -1.24 6.66
CA HIS A 53 -8.60 -2.67 7.00
C HIS A 53 -9.15 -3.52 5.84
N THR A 54 -10.20 -3.06 5.16
CA THR A 54 -10.72 -3.73 3.97
C THR A 54 -9.70 -3.73 2.83
N ILE A 55 -9.01 -2.61 2.59
CA ILE A 55 -7.92 -2.53 1.61
C ILE A 55 -6.81 -3.54 1.95
N GLU A 56 -6.46 -3.68 3.23
CA GLU A 56 -5.47 -4.68 3.67
C GLU A 56 -5.87 -6.09 3.25
N HIS A 57 -7.09 -6.52 3.58
CA HIS A 57 -7.57 -7.87 3.25
C HIS A 57 -7.59 -8.12 1.74
N LEU A 58 -8.10 -7.18 0.97
CA LEU A 58 -8.23 -7.33 -0.49
C LEU A 58 -6.88 -7.27 -1.20
N ALA A 59 -6.02 -6.32 -0.85
CA ALA A 59 -4.70 -6.21 -1.45
C ALA A 59 -3.82 -7.42 -1.09
N ALA A 60 -3.78 -7.83 0.16
CA ALA A 60 -3.01 -9.00 0.58
C ALA A 60 -3.47 -10.27 -0.15
N THR A 61 -4.78 -10.46 -0.31
CA THR A 61 -5.35 -11.59 -1.05
C THR A 61 -4.96 -11.54 -2.53
N PHE A 62 -5.13 -10.39 -3.18
CA PHE A 62 -4.77 -10.22 -4.59
C PHE A 62 -3.29 -10.45 -4.85
N LEU A 63 -2.42 -9.81 -4.08
CA LEU A 63 -0.98 -9.87 -4.26
C LEU A 63 -0.42 -11.28 -4.05
N ARG A 64 -0.88 -11.99 -3.01
CA ARG A 64 -0.42 -13.36 -2.72
C ARG A 64 -0.95 -14.41 -3.69
N ASN A 65 -1.93 -14.06 -4.53
CA ASN A 65 -2.46 -14.89 -5.61
C ASN A 65 -2.06 -14.40 -6.99
N HIS A 66 -1.22 -13.36 -7.09
CA HIS A 66 -0.82 -12.79 -8.37
C HIS A 66 0.03 -13.79 -9.17
N PRO A 67 -0.26 -14.03 -10.47
CA PRO A 67 0.39 -15.09 -11.25
C PRO A 67 1.90 -14.90 -11.43
N ILE A 68 2.38 -13.64 -11.34
CA ILE A 68 3.80 -13.31 -11.55
C ILE A 68 4.51 -12.96 -10.25
N TRP A 69 3.84 -12.24 -9.35
CA TRP A 69 4.48 -11.60 -8.21
C TRP A 69 4.27 -12.32 -6.86
N ALA A 70 3.39 -13.31 -6.78
CA ALA A 70 3.02 -13.96 -5.52
C ALA A 70 4.23 -14.41 -4.69
N ASP A 71 5.23 -15.04 -5.32
CA ASP A 71 6.43 -15.57 -4.64
C ASP A 71 7.38 -14.47 -4.13
N LYS A 72 7.18 -13.24 -4.56
CA LYS A 72 7.99 -12.09 -4.10
C LYS A 72 7.31 -11.29 -3.00
N ILE A 73 6.04 -11.53 -2.73
CA ILE A 73 5.30 -10.80 -1.71
C ILE A 73 5.71 -11.29 -0.31
N VAL A 74 6.24 -10.40 0.49
CA VAL A 74 6.61 -10.67 1.90
C VAL A 74 5.49 -10.23 2.83
N TYR A 75 5.03 -8.99 2.68
CA TYR A 75 3.99 -8.43 3.54
C TYR A 75 3.31 -7.23 2.90
N TRP A 76 2.01 -7.11 3.14
CA TRP A 76 1.21 -5.92 2.91
C TRP A 76 0.51 -5.53 4.21
N GLY A 77 0.59 -4.27 4.60
CA GLY A 77 -0.10 -3.81 5.80
C GLY A 77 -0.25 -2.31 5.88
N PRO A 78 -1.25 -1.83 6.64
CA PRO A 78 -1.52 -0.41 6.78
C PRO A 78 -0.45 0.31 7.59
N MET A 79 -0.26 1.60 7.30
CA MET A 79 0.54 2.49 8.14
C MET A 79 -0.27 2.92 9.37
N GLY A 80 0.38 3.02 10.53
CA GLY A 80 -0.25 3.50 11.76
C GLY A 80 -0.77 4.94 11.67
N CYS A 81 -0.22 5.75 10.76
CA CYS A 81 -0.70 7.13 10.51
C CYS A 81 -1.96 7.19 9.62
N LEU A 82 -2.45 6.06 9.11
CA LEU A 82 -3.66 5.95 8.30
C LEU A 82 -3.60 6.76 6.98
N THR A 83 -2.42 6.84 6.34
CA THR A 83 -2.25 7.57 5.08
C THR A 83 -1.82 6.69 3.90
N GLY A 84 -1.65 5.41 4.14
CA GLY A 84 -1.26 4.44 3.12
C GLY A 84 -0.90 3.10 3.70
N ASN A 85 -0.17 2.31 2.90
CA ASN A 85 0.22 0.95 3.24
C ASN A 85 1.71 0.75 2.98
N TYR A 86 2.30 -0.24 3.64
CA TYR A 86 3.61 -0.77 3.28
C TYR A 86 3.47 -2.07 2.49
N LEU A 87 4.25 -2.18 1.43
CA LEU A 87 4.44 -3.42 0.68
C LEU A 87 5.91 -3.83 0.78
N LEU A 88 6.17 -4.99 1.34
CA LEU A 88 7.50 -5.58 1.39
C LEU A 88 7.60 -6.67 0.33
N MET A 89 8.63 -6.58 -0.50
CA MET A 89 8.86 -7.55 -1.59
C MET A 89 10.29 -8.05 -1.58
N LYS A 90 10.47 -9.33 -1.88
CA LYS A 90 11.77 -9.91 -2.17
C LYS A 90 12.29 -9.37 -3.51
N GLY A 91 13.51 -8.89 -3.52
CA GLY A 91 14.22 -8.40 -4.68
C GLY A 91 14.72 -6.97 -4.52
N ASP A 92 15.70 -6.62 -5.33
CA ASP A 92 16.22 -5.26 -5.47
C ASP A 92 15.36 -4.50 -6.49
N LEU A 93 14.29 -3.89 -6.00
CA LEU A 93 13.27 -3.28 -6.82
C LEU A 93 13.23 -1.76 -6.66
N GLU A 94 12.83 -1.07 -7.73
CA GLU A 94 12.57 0.37 -7.73
C GLU A 94 11.06 0.66 -7.79
N SER A 95 10.67 1.88 -7.43
CA SER A 95 9.24 2.27 -7.44
C SER A 95 8.56 2.01 -8.78
N LYS A 96 9.24 2.30 -9.89
CA LYS A 96 8.72 2.10 -11.24
C LYS A 96 8.43 0.63 -11.58
N ASP A 97 9.13 -0.32 -10.94
CA ASP A 97 8.98 -1.74 -11.24
C ASP A 97 7.61 -2.29 -10.81
N ILE A 98 6.95 -1.63 -9.86
CA ILE A 98 5.68 -2.08 -9.30
C ILE A 98 4.49 -1.19 -9.64
N VAL A 99 4.65 -0.19 -10.51
CA VAL A 99 3.55 0.71 -10.91
C VAL A 99 2.38 -0.08 -11.49
N GLU A 100 2.64 -0.98 -12.43
CA GLU A 100 1.56 -1.80 -13.05
C GLU A 100 0.94 -2.76 -12.03
N LEU A 101 1.74 -3.37 -11.16
CA LEU A 101 1.22 -4.21 -10.07
C LEU A 101 0.27 -3.42 -9.16
N MET A 102 0.61 -2.17 -8.82
CA MET A 102 -0.26 -1.32 -8.00
C MET A 102 -1.54 -0.93 -8.75
N LYS A 103 -1.46 -0.61 -10.04
CA LYS A 103 -2.65 -0.36 -10.86
C LYS A 103 -3.60 -1.56 -10.85
N GLU A 104 -3.06 -2.76 -11.06
CA GLU A 104 -3.86 -4.00 -11.02
C GLU A 104 -4.48 -4.22 -9.64
N THR A 105 -3.70 -4.04 -8.57
CA THR A 105 -4.16 -4.22 -7.19
C THR A 105 -5.32 -3.27 -6.85
N PHE A 106 -5.17 -1.98 -7.14
CA PHE A 106 -6.19 -1.00 -6.80
C PHE A 106 -7.40 -1.05 -7.74
N ARG A 107 -7.22 -1.49 -8.98
CA ARG A 107 -8.36 -1.80 -9.88
C ARG A 107 -9.16 -2.98 -9.34
N PHE A 108 -8.48 -4.04 -8.91
CA PHE A 108 -9.13 -5.18 -8.28
C PHE A 108 -9.99 -4.76 -7.08
N ILE A 109 -9.47 -3.90 -6.20
CA ILE A 109 -10.22 -3.42 -5.04
C ILE A 109 -11.38 -2.52 -5.48
N ALA A 110 -11.15 -1.57 -6.38
CA ALA A 110 -12.17 -0.64 -6.87
C ALA A 110 -13.37 -1.35 -7.51
N GLU A 111 -13.12 -2.46 -8.18
CA GLU A 111 -14.14 -3.24 -8.89
C GLU A 111 -14.66 -4.43 -8.08
N TYR A 112 -14.15 -4.63 -6.87
CA TYR A 112 -14.45 -5.82 -6.07
C TYR A 112 -15.95 -5.98 -5.79
N LYS A 113 -16.41 -7.22 -5.93
CA LYS A 113 -17.79 -7.63 -5.61
C LYS A 113 -17.76 -8.90 -4.79
N GLY A 114 -18.58 -8.98 -3.77
CA GLY A 114 -18.71 -10.14 -2.93
C GLY A 114 -18.24 -9.90 -1.49
N GLU A 115 -18.06 -10.99 -0.77
CA GLU A 115 -17.63 -10.96 0.64
C GLU A 115 -16.13 -10.67 0.73
N ILE A 116 -15.74 -9.91 1.76
CA ILE A 116 -14.34 -9.59 2.01
C ILE A 116 -13.62 -10.86 2.47
N PRO A 117 -12.53 -11.27 1.79
CA PRO A 117 -11.75 -12.44 2.20
C PRO A 117 -11.26 -12.31 3.65
N GLY A 118 -11.38 -13.37 4.44
CA GLY A 118 -10.90 -13.38 5.81
C GLY A 118 -11.71 -12.53 6.80
N ALA A 119 -12.82 -11.92 6.41
CA ALA A 119 -13.69 -11.15 7.30
C ALA A 119 -14.64 -12.05 8.10
N ALA A 120 -14.10 -12.99 8.82
CA ALA A 120 -14.81 -13.92 9.69
C ALA A 120 -14.14 -13.98 11.08
N PRO A 121 -14.89 -14.27 12.14
CA PRO A 121 -14.34 -14.26 13.51
C PRO A 121 -13.19 -15.24 13.74
N LYS A 122 -13.12 -16.31 12.98
CA LYS A 122 -12.01 -17.28 13.06
C LYS A 122 -10.75 -16.83 12.30
N ASP A 123 -10.89 -15.91 11.36
CA ASP A 123 -9.83 -15.54 10.42
C ASP A 123 -9.23 -14.16 10.71
N CYS A 124 -9.95 -13.30 11.42
CA CYS A 124 -9.55 -11.93 11.70
C CYS A 124 -9.86 -11.54 13.15
N GLY A 125 -8.89 -10.87 13.79
CA GLY A 125 -9.02 -10.43 15.17
C GLY A 125 -10.05 -9.32 15.40
N ASN A 126 -10.48 -8.62 14.35
CA ASN A 126 -11.52 -7.60 14.39
C ASN A 126 -12.34 -7.59 13.08
N TYR A 127 -13.00 -8.71 12.81
CA TYR A 127 -13.65 -8.98 11.53
C TYR A 127 -14.81 -8.02 11.20
N LEU A 128 -15.40 -7.36 12.20
CA LEU A 128 -16.48 -6.38 12.01
C LEU A 128 -15.98 -4.99 11.57
N LEU A 129 -14.70 -4.70 11.74
CA LEU A 129 -14.10 -3.42 11.33
C LEU A 129 -13.80 -3.45 9.83
N GLN A 130 -14.82 -3.30 9.01
CA GLN A 130 -14.72 -3.32 7.54
C GLN A 130 -15.57 -2.20 6.95
N ASP A 131 -15.15 -1.68 5.80
CA ASP A 131 -15.90 -0.69 5.03
C ASP A 131 -15.58 -0.87 3.54
N LEU A 132 -16.26 -1.81 2.89
CA LEU A 132 -16.04 -2.10 1.48
C LEU A 132 -16.38 -0.93 0.56
N PRO A 133 -17.52 -0.21 0.73
CA PRO A 133 -17.83 0.93 -0.13
C PRO A 133 -16.73 2.00 -0.12
N MET A 134 -16.20 2.36 1.07
CA MET A 134 -15.11 3.34 1.18
C MET A 134 -13.78 2.79 0.68
N ALA A 135 -13.47 1.53 0.92
CA ALA A 135 -12.27 0.89 0.37
C ALA A 135 -12.24 0.95 -1.15
N LYS A 136 -13.38 0.68 -1.79
CA LYS A 136 -13.55 0.77 -3.25
C LYS A 136 -13.39 2.21 -3.76
N TRP A 137 -14.03 3.16 -3.09
CA TRP A 137 -13.96 4.58 -3.47
C TRP A 137 -12.53 5.13 -3.34
N GLU A 138 -11.88 4.88 -2.23
CA GLU A 138 -10.49 5.30 -1.98
C GLU A 138 -9.51 4.66 -2.97
N SER A 139 -9.71 3.40 -3.29
CA SER A 139 -8.88 2.67 -4.26
C SER A 139 -9.08 3.19 -5.68
N ALA A 140 -10.30 3.46 -6.09
CA ALA A 140 -10.60 4.09 -7.38
C ALA A 140 -9.98 5.49 -7.47
N LYS A 141 -10.08 6.29 -6.41
CA LYS A 141 -9.48 7.62 -6.34
C LYS A 141 -7.96 7.57 -6.51
N TYR A 142 -7.27 6.71 -5.76
CA TYR A 142 -5.83 6.54 -5.87
C TYR A 142 -5.41 6.04 -7.26
N LEU A 143 -6.13 5.06 -7.82
CA LEU A 143 -5.88 4.55 -9.16
C LEU A 143 -5.98 5.66 -10.21
N HIS A 144 -7.12 6.38 -10.25
CA HIS A 144 -7.40 7.33 -11.32
C HIS A 144 -6.67 8.66 -11.17
N GLU A 145 -6.50 9.15 -9.95
CA GLU A 145 -5.83 10.43 -9.70
C GLU A 145 -4.30 10.32 -9.65
N VAL A 146 -3.76 9.20 -9.18
CA VAL A 146 -2.33 9.05 -8.94
C VAL A 146 -1.69 8.03 -9.87
N LEU A 147 -2.09 6.78 -9.82
CA LEU A 147 -1.38 5.70 -10.53
C LEU A 147 -1.47 5.82 -12.05
N GLU A 148 -2.60 6.26 -12.58
CA GLU A 148 -2.79 6.48 -14.03
C GLU A 148 -2.13 7.78 -14.53
N ASN A 149 -1.70 8.65 -13.63
CA ASN A 149 -1.05 9.94 -13.93
C ASN A 149 0.32 10.06 -13.26
N ILE A 150 0.98 8.94 -12.98
CA ILE A 150 2.20 8.92 -12.19
C ILE A 150 3.35 9.64 -12.88
N THR A 151 4.08 10.45 -12.11
CA THR A 151 5.26 11.19 -12.55
C THR A 151 6.44 10.84 -11.63
N GLU A 152 7.63 11.34 -11.94
CA GLU A 152 8.83 11.11 -11.12
C GLU A 152 8.63 11.60 -9.67
N GLU A 153 7.90 12.70 -9.47
CA GLU A 153 7.61 13.24 -8.13
C GLU A 153 6.75 12.29 -7.26
N ASN A 154 6.04 11.35 -7.89
CA ASN A 154 5.25 10.33 -7.20
C ASN A 154 6.04 9.03 -6.94
N LEU A 155 7.29 8.97 -7.37
CA LEU A 155 8.13 7.76 -7.30
C LEU A 155 9.39 7.94 -6.44
N VAL A 156 9.78 9.19 -6.15
CA VAL A 156 10.97 9.52 -5.38
C VAL A 156 10.60 10.47 -4.25
N TYR A 157 11.09 10.19 -3.04
CA TYR A 157 10.83 11.07 -1.90
C TYR A 157 11.34 12.49 -2.14
N PRO A 158 10.63 13.51 -1.66
CA PRO A 158 11.09 14.89 -1.73
C PRO A 158 12.38 15.05 -0.91
N ASN A 159 13.34 15.83 -1.46
CA ASN A 159 14.61 16.18 -0.82
C ASN A 159 14.42 17.26 0.25
#